data_66db931dd2eee616a68aecffc08d3888
#
_entry.id   66db931dd2eee616a68aecffc08d3888
#
_cell.length_a   1.000
_cell.length_b   1.000
_cell.length_c   1.000
_cell.angle_alpha   90.00
_cell.angle_beta   90.00
_cell.angle_gamma   90.00
#
_symmetry.space_group_name_H-M   'P 1'
#
loop_
_entity.id
_entity.type
_entity.pdbx_description
1 polymer ?
#
loop_
_entity_poly.entity_id
_entity_poly.type
_entity_poly.pdbx_seq_one_letter_code
_entity_poly.pdbx_strand_id
1 'polypeptide(L)'
;MKRLAALLALTACANAPAQTTQSCVTPAEAEALVLFVAPELIRQAGARCANALPPTALLRRTGGPFLSRYEAETDAAWPQAKAALSRLTAPQAIQLLDSAFAAPIVASLIAPMVVGNIDAADCPRIERAANLVQALPPRNVAGLIVLFAQVDADRPNPQMRLPLCRQAARN
;
A
#
# COMPACT_ATOMS: atom_id res chain seq x y z
N MET A 1 2.36 -69.81 -30.43
CA MET A 1 1.23 -68.88 -30.25
C MET A 1 1.59 -68.02 -29.03
N LYS A 2 2.28 -66.89 -29.28
CA LYS A 2 2.76 -65.96 -28.21
C LYS A 2 1.94 -64.70 -28.32
N ARG A 3 1.14 -64.41 -27.29
CA ARG A 3 0.35 -63.17 -27.19
C ARG A 3 1.21 -62.12 -26.56
N LEU A 4 1.62 -61.14 -27.32
CA LEU A 4 2.24 -59.91 -26.86
C LEU A 4 1.13 -58.93 -26.43
N ALA A 5 1.03 -58.66 -25.14
CA ALA A 5 0.19 -57.61 -24.58
C ALA A 5 1.02 -56.30 -24.53
N ALA A 6 0.67 -55.33 -25.36
CA ALA A 6 1.25 -53.99 -25.36
C ALA A 6 0.57 -53.16 -24.25
N LEU A 7 1.32 -52.79 -23.22
CA LEU A 7 0.91 -51.84 -22.20
C LEU A 7 1.11 -50.41 -22.72
N LEU A 8 0.02 -49.73 -23.06
CA LEU A 8 0.00 -48.29 -23.32
C LEU A 8 0.02 -47.56 -21.99
N ALA A 9 1.15 -47.00 -21.61
CA ALA A 9 1.27 -46.06 -20.48
C ALA A 9 0.76 -44.69 -20.96
N LEU A 10 -0.44 -44.28 -20.53
CA LEU A 10 -0.93 -42.93 -20.67
C LEU A 10 -0.19 -42.00 -19.68
N THR A 11 0.77 -41.24 -20.17
CA THR A 11 1.34 -40.11 -19.44
C THR A 11 0.36 -38.97 -19.46
N ALA A 12 -0.43 -38.81 -18.39
CA ALA A 12 -1.24 -37.62 -18.13
C ALA A 12 -0.29 -36.48 -17.76
N CYS A 13 0.02 -35.62 -18.73
CA CYS A 13 0.64 -34.32 -18.46
C CYS A 13 -0.36 -33.48 -17.65
N ALA A 14 -0.18 -33.42 -16.34
CA ALA A 14 -0.88 -32.46 -15.50
C ALA A 14 -0.47 -31.06 -15.95
N ASN A 15 -1.35 -30.38 -16.68
CA ASN A 15 -1.25 -28.96 -16.91
C ASN A 15 -1.47 -28.26 -15.55
N ALA A 16 -0.40 -28.03 -14.81
CA ALA A 16 -0.43 -27.11 -13.69
C ALA A 16 -0.77 -25.73 -14.28
N PRO A 17 -1.86 -25.05 -13.81
CA PRO A 17 -2.14 -23.70 -14.25
C PRO A 17 -0.91 -22.86 -13.89
N ALA A 18 -0.29 -22.23 -14.90
CA ALA A 18 0.72 -21.23 -14.66
C ALA A 18 0.08 -20.17 -13.77
N GLN A 19 0.53 -20.07 -12.53
CA GLN A 19 0.15 -18.96 -11.63
C GLN A 19 0.69 -17.70 -12.28
N THR A 20 -0.18 -17.02 -13.03
CA THR A 20 0.09 -15.65 -13.44
C THR A 20 0.30 -14.86 -12.17
N THR A 21 1.54 -14.47 -11.91
CA THR A 21 1.88 -13.54 -10.84
C THR A 21 1.08 -12.28 -11.10
N GLN A 22 -0.02 -12.11 -10.36
CA GLN A 22 -0.87 -10.94 -10.49
C GLN A 22 -0.03 -9.73 -10.09
N SER A 23 0.30 -8.89 -11.04
CA SER A 23 1.00 -7.62 -10.82
C SER A 23 0.09 -6.55 -10.21
N CYS A 24 -0.96 -6.96 -9.49
CA CYS A 24 -1.90 -6.09 -8.81
C CYS A 24 -1.90 -6.36 -7.30
N VAL A 25 -2.29 -5.35 -6.53
CA VAL A 25 -2.37 -5.35 -5.09
C VAL A 25 -3.83 -5.51 -4.67
N THR A 26 -4.10 -6.41 -3.74
CA THR A 26 -5.45 -6.55 -3.19
C THR A 26 -5.81 -5.34 -2.32
N PRO A 27 -7.11 -5.03 -2.12
CA PRO A 27 -7.51 -3.93 -1.24
C PRO A 27 -6.91 -4.04 0.17
N ALA A 28 -6.91 -5.23 0.76
CA ALA A 28 -6.33 -5.44 2.10
C ALA A 28 -4.82 -5.18 2.15
N GLU A 29 -4.08 -5.59 1.12
CA GLU A 29 -2.65 -5.28 0.99
C GLU A 29 -2.40 -3.78 0.79
N ALA A 30 -3.26 -3.10 0.03
CA ALA A 30 -3.19 -1.66 -0.16
C ALA A 30 -3.47 -0.90 1.15
N GLU A 31 -4.48 -1.31 1.91
CA GLU A 31 -4.77 -0.76 3.25
C GLU A 31 -3.59 -0.93 4.19
N ALA A 32 -2.98 -2.11 4.22
CA ALA A 32 -1.79 -2.37 5.01
C ALA A 32 -0.60 -1.51 4.58
N LEU A 33 -0.41 -1.30 3.27
CA LEU A 33 0.63 -0.42 2.76
C LEU A 33 0.40 1.04 3.19
N VAL A 34 -0.86 1.52 3.12
CA VAL A 34 -1.22 2.86 3.63
C VAL A 34 -0.92 2.99 5.11
N LEU A 35 -1.34 2.03 5.94
CA LEU A 35 -1.06 2.04 7.39
C LEU A 35 0.43 2.03 7.71
N PHE A 36 1.18 1.23 6.96
CA PHE A 36 2.62 1.09 7.14
C PHE A 36 3.38 2.39 6.85
N VAL A 37 3.03 3.10 5.76
CA VAL A 37 3.74 4.33 5.38
C VAL A 37 3.19 5.58 6.06
N ALA A 38 1.98 5.53 6.62
CA ALA A 38 1.27 6.68 7.16
C ALA A 38 2.07 7.51 8.20
N PRO A 39 2.77 6.92 9.18
CA PRO A 39 3.54 7.70 10.14
C PRO A 39 4.58 8.59 9.47
N GLU A 40 5.29 8.04 8.51
CA GLU A 40 6.34 8.77 7.79
C GLU A 40 5.75 9.82 6.84
N LEU A 41 4.62 9.51 6.18
CA LEU A 41 3.87 10.49 5.38
C LEU A 41 3.41 11.68 6.22
N ILE A 42 2.87 11.43 7.42
CA ILE A 42 2.40 12.49 8.33
C ILE A 42 3.58 13.37 8.76
N ARG A 43 4.73 12.79 9.15
CA ARG A 43 5.92 13.53 9.55
C ARG A 43 6.43 14.41 8.41
N GLN A 44 6.58 13.84 7.23
CA GLN A 44 7.11 14.55 6.07
C GLN A 44 6.14 15.61 5.53
N ALA A 45 4.82 15.34 5.53
CA ALA A 45 3.81 16.33 5.18
C ALA A 45 3.85 17.52 6.16
N GLY A 46 3.98 17.25 7.46
CA GLY A 46 4.14 18.29 8.46
C GLY A 46 5.41 19.13 8.25
N ALA A 47 6.53 18.50 7.92
CA ALA A 47 7.78 19.19 7.59
C ALA A 47 7.64 20.02 6.30
N ARG A 48 7.06 19.45 5.25
CA ARG A 48 6.81 20.13 3.96
C ARG A 48 5.92 21.35 4.13
N CYS A 49 4.91 21.26 4.98
CA CYS A 49 3.93 22.30 5.23
C CYS A 49 4.34 23.27 6.37
N ALA A 50 5.56 23.16 6.89
CA ALA A 50 5.97 23.92 8.07
C ALA A 50 5.85 25.43 7.93
N ASN A 51 6.10 25.96 6.73
CA ASN A 51 6.02 27.40 6.46
C ASN A 51 4.59 27.88 6.12
N ALA A 52 3.69 26.97 5.75
CA ALA A 52 2.32 27.27 5.37
C ALA A 52 1.30 27.06 6.49
N LEU A 53 1.68 26.34 7.57
CA LEU A 53 0.81 26.01 8.68
C LEU A 53 1.32 26.58 9.99
N PRO A 54 0.41 26.99 10.91
CA PRO A 54 0.81 27.46 12.24
C PRO A 54 1.43 26.31 13.07
N PRO A 55 2.29 26.60 14.05
CA PRO A 55 2.93 25.59 14.90
C PRO A 55 1.94 24.66 15.63
N THR A 56 0.71 25.14 15.85
CA THR A 56 -0.37 24.39 16.50
C THR A 56 -1.11 23.42 15.58
N ALA A 57 -0.85 23.43 14.27
CA ALA A 57 -1.49 22.56 13.30
C ALA A 57 -1.25 21.08 13.64
N LEU A 58 -2.24 20.22 13.36
CA LEU A 58 -2.21 18.80 13.67
C LEU A 58 -1.02 18.10 12.99
N LEU A 59 -0.78 18.39 11.72
CA LEU A 59 0.33 17.81 10.95
C LEU A 59 1.72 18.22 11.47
N ARG A 60 1.82 19.36 12.15
CA ARG A 60 3.10 19.83 12.73
C ARG A 60 3.41 19.24 14.10
N ARG A 61 2.45 18.57 14.71
CA ARG A 61 2.60 17.94 16.05
C ARG A 61 3.10 16.51 15.92
N THR A 62 4.41 16.35 15.71
CA THR A 62 5.05 15.03 15.46
C THR A 62 5.16 14.14 16.72
N GLY A 63 4.84 14.64 17.93
CA GLY A 63 4.82 13.86 19.17
C GLY A 63 3.41 13.67 19.75
N GLY A 64 2.36 13.96 18.97
CA GLY A 64 0.98 13.94 19.48
C GLY A 64 0.26 12.60 19.29
N PRO A 65 -0.90 12.41 19.97
CA PRO A 65 -1.67 11.16 19.90
C PRO A 65 -2.20 10.84 18.50
N PHE A 66 -2.26 11.80 17.60
CA PHE A 66 -2.63 11.57 16.21
C PHE A 66 -1.61 10.69 15.49
N LEU A 67 -0.33 11.05 15.57
CA LEU A 67 0.74 10.27 14.93
C LEU A 67 0.94 8.92 15.62
N SER A 68 0.96 8.88 16.96
CA SER A 68 1.24 7.65 17.70
C SER A 68 0.22 6.52 17.45
N ARG A 69 -1.02 6.85 17.08
CA ARG A 69 -2.01 5.83 16.69
C ARG A 69 -1.64 5.12 15.40
N TYR A 70 -1.07 5.84 14.42
CA TYR A 70 -0.59 5.24 13.18
C TYR A 70 0.70 4.45 13.42
N GLU A 71 1.60 4.95 14.28
CA GLU A 71 2.81 4.21 14.66
C GLU A 71 2.49 2.86 15.30
N ALA A 72 1.44 2.78 16.12
CA ALA A 72 0.99 1.54 16.75
C ALA A 72 0.48 0.48 15.74
N GLU A 73 0.07 0.87 14.53
CA GLU A 73 -0.40 -0.06 13.50
C GLU A 73 0.72 -0.57 12.59
N THR A 74 1.91 0.05 12.62
CA THR A 74 2.97 -0.18 11.62
C THR A 74 3.46 -1.62 11.60
N ASP A 75 3.77 -2.19 12.77
CA ASP A 75 4.32 -3.54 12.86
C ASP A 75 3.31 -4.61 12.43
N ALA A 76 2.04 -4.43 12.80
CA ALA A 76 0.96 -5.32 12.39
C ALA A 76 0.66 -5.23 10.89
N ALA A 77 0.86 -4.07 10.28
CA ALA A 77 0.64 -3.84 8.85
C ALA A 77 1.79 -4.37 7.97
N TRP A 78 3.02 -4.42 8.49
CA TRP A 78 4.22 -4.74 7.71
C TRP A 78 4.12 -6.04 6.91
N PRO A 79 3.66 -7.20 7.43
CA PRO A 79 3.64 -8.43 6.64
C PRO A 79 2.81 -8.32 5.35
N GLN A 80 1.64 -7.68 5.41
CA GLN A 80 0.79 -7.49 4.23
C GLN A 80 1.31 -6.37 3.33
N ALA A 81 1.85 -5.29 3.89
CA ALA A 81 2.52 -4.24 3.13
C ALA A 81 3.71 -4.80 2.34
N LYS A 82 4.51 -5.67 2.97
CA LYS A 82 5.62 -6.38 2.31
C LYS A 82 5.12 -7.27 1.16
N ALA A 83 4.01 -7.99 1.34
CA ALA A 83 3.40 -8.80 0.28
C ALA A 83 2.96 -7.92 -0.91
N ALA A 84 2.35 -6.76 -0.65
CA ALA A 84 2.01 -5.78 -1.69
C ALA A 84 3.25 -5.30 -2.45
N LEU A 85 4.30 -4.92 -1.73
CA LEU A 85 5.56 -4.45 -2.32
C LEU A 85 6.23 -5.53 -3.16
N SER A 86 6.23 -6.78 -2.70
CA SER A 86 6.80 -7.91 -3.46
C SER A 86 6.10 -8.16 -4.78
N ARG A 87 4.82 -7.80 -4.92
CA ARG A 87 4.09 -7.88 -6.20
C ARG A 87 4.40 -6.72 -7.15
N LEU A 88 4.80 -5.57 -6.59
CA LEU A 88 5.02 -4.34 -7.33
C LEU A 88 6.49 -4.13 -7.72
N THR A 89 7.40 -4.88 -7.11
CA THR A 89 8.85 -4.71 -7.31
C THR A 89 9.45 -5.82 -8.14
N ALA A 90 10.62 -5.53 -8.73
CA ALA A 90 11.38 -6.54 -9.45
C ALA A 90 11.91 -7.64 -8.49
N PRO A 91 12.08 -8.89 -8.98
CA PRO A 91 12.52 -10.02 -8.14
C PRO A 91 13.80 -9.75 -7.33
N GLN A 92 14.71 -8.94 -7.87
CA GLN A 92 15.98 -8.58 -7.21
C GLN A 92 15.75 -7.72 -5.96
N ALA A 93 14.70 -6.90 -5.95
CA ALA A 93 14.35 -6.06 -4.80
C ALA A 93 13.65 -6.83 -3.68
N ILE A 94 13.08 -8.01 -3.98
CA ILE A 94 12.38 -8.83 -2.98
C ILE A 94 13.34 -9.28 -1.86
N GLN A 95 14.59 -9.62 -2.20
CA GLN A 95 15.60 -10.02 -1.21
C GLN A 95 15.89 -8.89 -0.19
N LEU A 96 15.80 -7.62 -0.62
CA LEU A 96 15.97 -6.48 0.28
C LEU A 96 14.79 -6.36 1.27
N LEU A 97 13.59 -6.77 0.85
CA LEU A 97 12.40 -6.75 1.71
C LEU A 97 12.45 -7.82 2.83
N ASP A 98 13.33 -8.81 2.72
CA ASP A 98 13.53 -9.83 3.75
C ASP A 98 14.52 -9.41 4.85
N SER A 99 15.20 -8.29 4.68
CA SER A 99 16.13 -7.78 5.69
C SER A 99 15.40 -7.16 6.88
N ALA A 100 16.03 -7.22 8.08
CA ALA A 100 15.50 -6.58 9.28
C ALA A 100 15.37 -5.04 9.16
N PHE A 101 16.07 -4.45 8.21
CA PHE A 101 16.06 -3.00 7.96
C PHE A 101 15.10 -2.60 6.84
N ALA A 102 14.41 -3.55 6.22
CA ALA A 102 13.54 -3.28 5.07
C ALA A 102 12.43 -2.27 5.40
N ALA A 103 11.73 -2.47 6.51
CA ALA A 103 10.59 -1.63 6.88
C ALA A 103 10.96 -0.13 6.98
N PRO A 104 11.94 0.31 7.80
CA PRO A 104 12.28 1.72 7.87
C PRO A 104 12.82 2.29 6.55
N ILE A 105 13.59 1.50 5.79
CA ILE A 105 14.11 1.95 4.49
C ILE A 105 12.97 2.18 3.50
N VAL A 106 12.03 1.25 3.41
CA VAL A 106 10.89 1.35 2.49
C VAL A 106 10.02 2.57 2.83
N ALA A 107 9.70 2.77 4.11
CA ALA A 107 8.90 3.94 4.53
C ALA A 107 9.60 5.25 4.16
N SER A 108 10.90 5.34 4.38
CA SER A 108 11.70 6.53 4.07
C SER A 108 11.86 6.80 2.58
N LEU A 109 11.73 5.79 1.72
CA LEU A 109 11.76 5.94 0.26
C LEU A 109 10.41 6.31 -0.33
N ILE A 110 9.32 5.73 0.17
CA ILE A 110 7.97 5.96 -0.37
C ILE A 110 7.44 7.35 0.02
N ALA A 111 7.63 7.76 1.27
CA ALA A 111 7.04 8.99 1.77
C ALA A 111 7.48 10.24 0.99
N PRO A 112 8.76 10.45 0.64
CA PRO A 112 9.17 11.61 -0.17
C PRO A 112 8.55 11.62 -1.57
N MET A 113 8.31 10.45 -2.17
CA MET A 113 7.69 10.34 -3.50
C MET A 113 6.25 10.85 -3.49
N VAL A 114 5.52 10.62 -2.40
CA VAL A 114 4.15 11.10 -2.23
C VAL A 114 4.13 12.58 -1.84
N VAL A 115 4.90 12.95 -0.81
CA VAL A 115 4.92 14.30 -0.25
C VAL A 115 5.57 15.33 -1.18
N GLY A 116 6.50 14.89 -2.03
CA GLY A 116 7.16 15.75 -3.01
C GLY A 116 6.21 16.46 -3.97
N ASN A 117 5.03 15.89 -4.20
CA ASN A 117 3.99 16.47 -5.06
C ASN A 117 3.04 17.44 -4.33
N ILE A 118 3.23 17.69 -3.02
CA ILE A 118 2.41 18.63 -2.25
C ILE A 118 2.90 20.07 -2.49
N ASP A 119 2.03 20.89 -3.03
CA ASP A 119 2.27 22.34 -3.11
C ASP A 119 1.95 23.02 -1.78
N ALA A 120 2.66 24.12 -1.48
CA ALA A 120 2.41 24.89 -0.27
C ALA A 120 0.95 25.41 -0.17
N ALA A 121 0.32 25.68 -1.30
CA ALA A 121 -1.09 26.08 -1.37
C ALA A 121 -2.07 24.98 -0.96
N ASP A 122 -1.67 23.72 -1.00
CA ASP A 122 -2.50 22.58 -0.60
C ASP A 122 -2.41 22.25 0.90
N CYS A 123 -1.39 22.76 1.58
CA CYS A 123 -1.17 22.47 3.00
C CYS A 123 -2.38 22.77 3.90
N PRO A 124 -3.11 23.90 3.75
CA PRO A 124 -4.31 24.13 4.56
C PRO A 124 -5.45 23.13 4.27
N ARG A 125 -5.55 22.62 3.04
CA ARG A 125 -6.55 21.60 2.68
C ARG A 125 -6.19 20.25 3.28
N ILE A 126 -4.90 19.87 3.23
CA ILE A 126 -4.39 18.64 3.82
C ILE A 126 -4.54 18.66 5.34
N GLU A 127 -4.20 19.77 6.00
CA GLU A 127 -4.44 19.97 7.43
C GLU A 127 -5.92 19.82 7.79
N ARG A 128 -6.81 20.42 6.99
CA ARG A 128 -8.26 20.28 7.18
C ARG A 128 -8.70 18.83 7.04
N ALA A 129 -8.21 18.12 6.03
CA ALA A 129 -8.52 16.70 5.84
C ALA A 129 -8.03 15.86 7.03
N ALA A 130 -6.80 16.09 7.51
CA ALA A 130 -6.25 15.42 8.70
C ALA A 130 -7.13 15.67 9.94
N ASN A 131 -7.58 16.91 10.16
CA ASN A 131 -8.48 17.25 11.27
C ASN A 131 -9.85 16.56 11.16
N LEU A 132 -10.38 16.36 9.95
CA LEU A 132 -11.65 15.65 9.76
C LEU A 132 -11.55 14.15 10.07
N VAL A 133 -10.41 13.53 9.77
CA VAL A 133 -10.20 12.10 9.98
C VAL A 133 -9.51 11.76 11.31
N GLN A 134 -9.07 12.77 12.07
CA GLN A 134 -8.31 12.54 13.30
C GLN A 134 -9.04 11.72 14.36
N ALA A 135 -10.38 11.74 14.37
CA ALA A 135 -11.19 10.95 15.29
C ALA A 135 -11.39 9.49 14.83
N LEU A 136 -11.13 9.19 13.57
CA LEU A 136 -11.31 7.85 13.01
C LEU A 136 -10.16 6.94 13.40
N PRO A 137 -10.41 5.62 13.58
CA PRO A 137 -9.35 4.63 13.68
C PRO A 137 -8.46 4.65 12.41
N PRO A 138 -7.12 4.50 12.52
CA PRO A 138 -6.22 4.49 11.36
C PRO A 138 -6.63 3.52 10.27
N ARG A 139 -7.14 2.33 10.64
CA ARG A 139 -7.62 1.32 9.67
C ARG A 139 -8.81 1.82 8.85
N ASN A 140 -9.73 2.58 9.45
CA ASN A 140 -10.86 3.15 8.73
C ASN A 140 -10.38 4.22 7.74
N VAL A 141 -9.39 5.01 8.12
CA VAL A 141 -8.78 6.01 7.22
C VAL A 141 -8.08 5.33 6.04
N ALA A 142 -7.31 4.27 6.30
CA ALA A 142 -6.68 3.47 5.25
C ALA A 142 -7.71 2.87 4.29
N GLY A 143 -8.78 2.28 4.82
CA GLY A 143 -9.89 1.75 4.02
C GLY A 143 -10.56 2.80 3.15
N LEU A 144 -10.80 4.01 3.69
CA LEU A 144 -11.33 5.13 2.90
C LEU A 144 -10.39 5.54 1.75
N ILE A 145 -9.09 5.63 2.01
CA ILE A 145 -8.09 5.97 0.98
C ILE A 145 -8.12 4.92 -0.14
N VAL A 146 -8.12 3.63 0.21
CA VAL A 146 -8.16 2.55 -0.77
C VAL A 146 -9.49 2.53 -1.54
N LEU A 147 -10.62 2.78 -0.87
CA LEU A 147 -11.91 2.90 -1.52
C LEU A 147 -11.92 4.04 -2.55
N PHE A 148 -11.38 5.21 -2.19
CA PHE A 148 -11.24 6.32 -3.14
C PHE A 148 -10.31 5.96 -4.30
N ALA A 149 -9.22 5.23 -4.05
CA ALA A 149 -8.33 4.75 -5.11
C ALA A 149 -9.05 3.78 -6.07
N GLN A 150 -9.93 2.91 -5.56
CA GLN A 150 -10.75 2.03 -6.39
C GLN A 150 -11.73 2.83 -7.27
N VAL A 151 -12.45 3.79 -6.68
CA VAL A 151 -13.37 4.65 -7.42
C VAL A 151 -12.63 5.49 -8.47
N ASP A 152 -11.43 5.95 -8.16
CA ASP A 152 -10.61 6.71 -9.11
C ASP A 152 -10.09 5.83 -10.24
N ALA A 153 -9.71 4.58 -9.96
CA ALA A 153 -9.23 3.61 -10.95
C ALA A 153 -10.28 3.27 -12.04
N ASP A 154 -11.56 3.41 -11.72
CA ASP A 154 -12.67 3.20 -12.66
C ASP A 154 -12.94 4.41 -13.56
N ARG A 155 -12.25 5.53 -13.34
CA ARG A 155 -12.39 6.74 -14.17
C ARG A 155 -11.57 6.64 -15.47
N PRO A 156 -11.97 7.35 -16.53
CA PRO A 156 -11.21 7.38 -17.80
C PRO A 156 -9.77 7.88 -17.64
N ASN A 157 -9.52 8.78 -16.70
CA ASN A 157 -8.21 9.37 -16.40
C ASN A 157 -7.93 9.30 -14.89
N PRO A 158 -7.50 8.14 -14.36
CA PRO A 158 -7.25 7.99 -12.95
C PRO A 158 -6.06 8.85 -12.49
N GLN A 159 -6.23 9.53 -11.35
CA GLN A 159 -5.19 10.35 -10.73
C GLN A 159 -4.27 9.51 -9.84
N MET A 160 -4.84 8.50 -9.16
CA MET A 160 -4.08 7.55 -8.35
C MET A 160 -3.73 6.32 -9.18
N ARG A 161 -2.43 6.10 -9.40
CA ARG A 161 -1.93 4.96 -10.21
C ARG A 161 -1.54 3.77 -9.33
N LEU A 162 -2.39 3.39 -8.39
CA LEU A 162 -2.18 2.17 -7.63
C LEU A 162 -2.77 0.99 -8.42
N PRO A 163 -1.97 -0.02 -8.79
CA PRO A 163 -2.48 -1.17 -9.55
C PRO A 163 -3.28 -2.10 -8.63
N LEU A 164 -4.51 -1.71 -8.31
CA LEU A 164 -5.42 -2.51 -7.51
C LEU A 164 -5.99 -3.66 -8.34
N CYS A 165 -6.09 -4.84 -7.71
CA CYS A 165 -6.78 -5.97 -8.31
C CYS A 165 -8.26 -5.64 -8.46
N ARG A 166 -8.80 -5.79 -9.67
CA ARG A 166 -10.24 -5.66 -9.90
C ARG A 166 -10.97 -6.72 -9.10
N GLN A 167 -11.90 -6.30 -8.26
CA GLN A 167 -12.80 -7.24 -7.63
C GLN A 167 -13.69 -7.83 -8.72
N ALA A 168 -13.71 -9.16 -8.85
CA ALA A 168 -14.69 -9.82 -9.70
C ALA A 168 -16.08 -9.36 -9.23
N ALA A 169 -16.86 -8.81 -10.15
CA ALA A 169 -18.25 -8.44 -9.84
C ALA A 169 -18.93 -9.69 -9.23
N ARG A 170 -19.36 -9.60 -7.98
CA ARG A 170 -20.22 -10.63 -7.40
C ARG A 170 -21.58 -10.46 -8.05
N ASN A 171 -21.87 -11.34 -9.00
CA ASN A 171 -23.22 -11.51 -9.52
C ASN A 171 -24.10 -12.13 -8.44
#